data_6c83c721a208263a8b1930d0f438233b
#
_entry.id   6c83c721a208263a8b1930d0f438233b
#
_cell.length_a   1.000
_cell.length_b   1.000
_cell.length_c   1.000
_cell.angle_alpha   90.00
_cell.angle_beta   90.00
_cell.angle_gamma   90.00
#
_symmetry.space_group_name_H-M   'P 1'
#
loop_
_entity.id
_entity.type
_entity.pdbx_description
1 polymer ?
#
loop_
_entity_poly.entity_id
_entity_poly.type
_entity_poly.pdbx_seq_one_letter_code
_entity_poly.pdbx_strand_id
1 'polypeptide(L)'
;MDSAGDLSHARNESVRGEPLPPDLVIAPAHPASKSTEIVFEVRPGAGGADVLPVFSSVRRLVETFGPAQPWVALPLVKARELAAAGGIGAVMLDPVVPAGAWRWHYSDLETLADDLG
;
A
#
# COMPACT_ATOMS: atom_id res chain seq x y z
N MET A 1 29.57 6.37 14.71
CA MET A 1 29.11 6.14 14.73
C MET A 1 28.23 5.61 14.59
N ASP A 2 27.85 5.32 14.61
CA ASP A 2 26.97 4.79 14.75
C ASP A 2 25.89 4.97 13.87
N SER A 3 26.00 5.15 12.55
CA SER A 3 24.93 5.22 11.59
C SER A 3 24.08 3.99 11.53
N ALA A 4 24.67 2.82 11.64
CA ALA A 4 23.91 1.58 11.63
C ALA A 4 22.94 1.51 12.80
N GLY A 5 23.36 1.95 13.97
CA GLY A 5 22.49 2.01 15.12
C GLY A 5 21.35 2.98 14.93
N ASP A 6 21.65 4.12 14.33
CA ASP A 6 20.62 5.14 14.07
C ASP A 6 19.56 4.64 13.09
N LEU A 7 19.99 3.92 12.06
CA LEU A 7 19.05 3.37 11.09
C LEU A 7 18.12 2.34 11.72
N SER A 8 18.67 1.47 12.57
CA SER A 8 17.84 0.50 13.28
C SER A 8 16.83 1.17 14.19
N HIS A 9 17.27 2.20 14.87
CA HIS A 9 16.39 2.95 15.76
C HIS A 9 15.26 3.62 14.97
N ALA A 10 15.57 4.21 13.82
CA ALA A 10 14.56 4.84 12.98
C ALA A 10 13.51 3.84 12.52
N ARG A 11 13.92 2.64 12.14
CA ARG A 11 12.96 1.60 11.73
C ARG A 11 12.06 1.19 12.88
N ASN A 12 12.59 1.08 14.09
CA ASN A 12 11.79 0.74 15.25
C ASN A 12 10.76 1.81 15.56
N GLU A 13 11.14 3.06 15.39
CA GLU A 13 10.21 4.16 15.58
C GLU A 13 9.05 4.11 14.59
N SER A 14 9.35 3.81 13.33
CA SER A 14 8.32 3.67 12.31
C SER A 14 7.33 2.56 12.65
N VAL A 15 7.83 1.43 13.12
CA VAL A 15 6.98 0.31 13.51
C VAL A 15 6.06 0.69 14.65
N ARG A 16 6.48 1.58 15.53
CA ARG A 16 5.68 2.00 16.67
C ARG A 16 4.71 3.14 16.35
N GLY A 17 4.51 3.46 15.09
CA GLY A 17 3.57 4.48 14.69
C GLY A 17 4.17 5.84 14.39
N GLU A 18 5.49 5.95 14.43
CA GLU A 18 6.16 7.18 14.02
C GLU A 18 5.98 7.43 12.53
N PRO A 19 6.11 8.67 12.07
CA PRO A 19 6.03 8.92 10.63
C PRO A 19 7.05 8.11 9.85
N LEU A 20 6.68 7.65 8.67
CA LEU A 20 7.58 6.92 7.81
C LEU A 20 8.70 7.83 7.29
N PRO A 21 9.87 7.26 6.97
CA PRO A 21 10.87 8.01 6.23
C PRO A 21 10.26 8.63 4.97
N PRO A 22 10.74 9.80 4.54
CA PRO A 22 10.08 10.51 3.42
C PRO A 22 10.03 9.76 2.11
N ASP A 23 10.89 8.77 1.90
CA ASP A 23 10.92 7.99 0.67
C ASP A 23 10.01 6.76 0.71
N LEU A 24 9.42 6.41 1.85
CA LEU A 24 8.52 5.27 1.95
C LEU A 24 7.07 5.69 1.79
N VAL A 25 6.30 4.83 1.14
CA VAL A 25 4.87 5.00 0.99
C VAL A 25 4.16 3.69 1.35
N ILE A 26 2.87 3.78 1.60
CA ILE A 26 2.00 2.64 1.89
C ILE A 26 1.13 2.41 0.66
N ALA A 27 1.19 1.22 0.10
CA ALA A 27 0.41 0.87 -1.08
C ALA A 27 -0.60 -0.22 -0.74
N PRO A 28 -1.86 -0.11 -1.21
CA PRO A 28 -2.83 -1.18 -1.03
C PRO A 28 -2.39 -2.37 -1.87
N ALA A 29 -2.28 -3.52 -1.24
CA ALA A 29 -1.78 -4.73 -1.89
C ALA A 29 -2.17 -5.94 -1.04
N HIS A 30 -2.31 -7.08 -1.70
CA HIS A 30 -2.64 -8.32 -0.99
C HIS A 30 -1.91 -9.49 -1.65
N PRO A 31 -1.72 -10.62 -0.94
CA PRO A 31 -1.15 -11.81 -1.56
C PRO A 31 -2.08 -12.33 -2.65
N ALA A 32 -1.51 -12.80 -3.74
CA ALA A 32 -2.29 -13.48 -4.76
C ALA A 32 -2.74 -14.84 -4.22
N SER A 33 -3.92 -15.28 -4.63
CA SER A 33 -4.48 -16.56 -4.19
C SER A 33 -3.56 -17.69 -4.58
N LYS A 34 -3.21 -18.55 -3.61
CA LYS A 34 -2.37 -19.74 -3.82
C LYS A 34 -0.99 -19.40 -4.40
N SER A 35 -0.47 -18.23 -4.07
CA SER A 35 0.81 -17.76 -4.56
C SER A 35 1.49 -16.94 -3.48
N THR A 36 2.81 -16.80 -3.60
CA THR A 36 3.56 -15.89 -2.73
C THR A 36 3.68 -14.48 -3.32
N GLU A 37 3.13 -14.29 -4.51
CA GLU A 37 3.19 -12.99 -5.16
C GLU A 37 2.26 -11.98 -4.47
N ILE A 38 2.65 -10.72 -4.56
CA ILE A 38 1.86 -9.61 -4.04
C ILE A 38 1.19 -8.89 -5.19
N VAL A 39 -0.11 -8.67 -5.07
CA VAL A 39 -0.91 -7.96 -6.08
C VAL A 39 -1.22 -6.57 -5.56
N PHE A 40 -0.78 -5.55 -6.29
CA PHE A 40 -1.11 -4.17 -5.98
C PHE A 40 -2.52 -3.86 -6.48
N GLU A 41 -3.27 -3.09 -5.69
CA GLU A 41 -4.66 -2.79 -6.01
C GLU A 41 -4.76 -1.44 -6.68
N VAL A 42 -4.92 -1.46 -7.98
CA VAL A 42 -5.06 -0.24 -8.77
C VAL A 42 -6.52 0.24 -8.75
N ARG A 43 -6.70 1.50 -9.09
CA ARG A 43 -8.03 2.12 -9.16
C ARG A 43 -8.15 2.86 -10.48
N PRO A 44 -9.36 2.99 -11.02
CA PRO A 44 -9.54 3.82 -12.23
C PRO A 44 -9.27 5.28 -11.89
N GLY A 45 -8.48 5.92 -12.73
CA GLY A 45 -8.20 7.33 -12.62
C GLY A 45 -9.08 8.16 -13.53
N ALA A 46 -8.92 9.47 -13.48
CA ALA A 46 -9.58 10.37 -14.40
C ALA A 46 -9.19 10.01 -15.82
N GLY A 47 -10.15 9.93 -16.71
CA GLY A 47 -9.90 9.54 -18.10
C GLY A 47 -9.80 8.05 -18.33
N GLY A 48 -10.01 7.22 -17.32
CA GLY A 48 -10.11 5.77 -17.47
C GLY A 48 -8.80 5.00 -17.36
N ALA A 49 -7.66 5.68 -17.21
CA ALA A 49 -6.39 5.00 -17.01
C ALA A 49 -6.27 4.53 -15.56
N ASP A 50 -5.69 3.35 -15.36
CA ASP A 50 -5.47 2.84 -14.01
C ASP A 50 -4.40 3.64 -13.29
N VAL A 51 -4.56 3.81 -11.98
CA VAL A 51 -3.57 4.43 -11.14
C VAL A 51 -3.30 3.54 -9.92
N LEU A 52 -2.09 3.59 -9.42
CA LEU A 52 -1.75 2.96 -8.14
C LEU A 52 -1.81 4.04 -7.07
N PRO A 53 -2.82 3.98 -6.18
CA PRO A 53 -2.86 4.92 -5.06
C PRO A 53 -1.81 4.52 -4.03
N VAL A 54 -1.09 5.48 -3.49
CA VAL A 54 -0.15 5.24 -2.40
C VAL A 54 -0.37 6.31 -1.34
N PHE A 55 0.05 6.03 -0.12
CA PHE A 55 -0.26 6.90 1.01
C PHE A 55 1.00 7.18 1.81
N SER A 56 1.05 8.38 2.36
CA SER A 56 2.18 8.82 3.17
C SER A 56 2.20 8.17 4.56
N SER A 57 1.10 7.50 4.95
CA SER A 57 1.03 6.79 6.22
C SER A 57 -0.06 5.73 6.16
N VAL A 58 0.02 4.74 7.06
CA VAL A 58 -1.04 3.74 7.21
C VAL A 58 -2.35 4.42 7.61
N ARG A 59 -2.26 5.45 8.43
CA ARG A 59 -3.46 6.18 8.86
C ARG A 59 -4.22 6.73 7.66
N ARG A 60 -3.52 7.33 6.69
CA ARG A 60 -4.19 7.88 5.51
C ARG A 60 -4.81 6.78 4.66
N LEU A 61 -4.14 5.65 4.52
CA LEU A 61 -4.71 4.52 3.80
C LEU A 61 -5.99 4.04 4.51
N VAL A 62 -5.97 3.92 5.82
CA VAL A 62 -7.13 3.46 6.59
C VAL A 62 -8.29 4.45 6.47
N GLU A 63 -8.00 5.74 6.53
CA GLU A 63 -9.03 6.77 6.36
C GLU A 63 -9.69 6.70 4.98
N THR A 64 -8.94 6.29 3.97
CA THR A 64 -9.43 6.23 2.59
C THR A 64 -10.08 4.90 2.26
N PHE A 65 -9.45 3.80 2.60
CA PHE A 65 -9.88 2.46 2.20
C PHE A 65 -10.40 1.59 3.33
N GLY A 66 -10.35 2.07 4.57
CA GLY A 66 -10.85 1.33 5.71
C GLY A 66 -9.79 0.48 6.39
N PRO A 67 -10.07 0.02 7.63
CA PRO A 67 -9.06 -0.68 8.44
C PRO A 67 -8.77 -2.11 7.99
N ALA A 68 -9.61 -2.70 7.14
CA ALA A 68 -9.40 -4.06 6.66
C ALA A 68 -8.55 -4.13 5.40
N GLN A 69 -8.12 -2.99 4.84
CA GLN A 69 -7.34 -2.96 3.62
C GLN A 69 -5.92 -3.51 3.86
N PRO A 70 -5.54 -4.60 3.18
CA PRO A 70 -4.14 -5.06 3.22
C PRO A 70 -3.23 -4.06 2.51
N TRP A 71 -1.99 -3.98 2.98
CA TRP A 71 -1.05 -3.00 2.43
C TRP A 71 0.39 -3.46 2.59
N VAL A 72 1.28 -2.84 1.82
CA VAL A 72 2.73 -3.01 1.97
C VAL A 72 3.39 -1.65 2.01
N ALA A 73 4.54 -1.56 2.66
CA ALA A 73 5.35 -0.36 2.68
C ALA A 73 6.54 -0.55 1.74
N LEU A 74 6.82 0.45 0.91
CA LEU A 74 7.94 0.38 -0.03
C LEU A 74 8.37 1.79 -0.42
N PRO A 75 9.61 1.96 -0.92
CA PRO A 75 10.03 3.27 -1.42
C PRO A 75 9.16 3.73 -2.60
N LEU A 76 8.90 5.02 -2.67
CA LEU A 76 8.09 5.57 -3.75
C LEU A 76 8.70 5.26 -5.13
N VAL A 77 10.02 5.33 -5.25
CA VAL A 77 10.68 5.01 -6.52
C VAL A 77 10.39 3.56 -6.93
N LYS A 78 10.35 2.65 -5.97
CA LYS A 78 10.04 1.25 -6.26
C LYS A 78 8.58 1.09 -6.67
N ALA A 79 7.68 1.81 -6.03
CA ALA A 79 6.26 1.79 -6.42
C ALA A 79 6.09 2.24 -7.86
N ARG A 80 6.82 3.28 -8.26
CA ARG A 80 6.78 3.75 -9.66
C ARG A 80 7.33 2.73 -10.64
N GLU A 81 8.42 2.07 -10.29
CA GLU A 81 9.00 1.02 -11.15
C GLU A 81 8.03 -0.13 -11.33
N LEU A 82 7.42 -0.58 -10.26
CA LEU A 82 6.48 -1.71 -10.31
C LEU A 82 5.22 -1.33 -11.09
N ALA A 83 4.73 -0.11 -10.92
CA ALA A 83 3.58 0.37 -11.66
C ALA A 83 3.89 0.40 -13.17
N ALA A 84 5.03 0.94 -13.55
CA ALA A 84 5.43 1.01 -14.95
C ALA A 84 5.57 -0.39 -15.55
N ALA A 85 6.16 -1.32 -14.82
CA ALA A 85 6.33 -2.69 -15.28
C ALA A 85 4.98 -3.39 -15.49
N GLY A 86 3.97 -3.03 -14.72
CA GLY A 86 2.62 -3.58 -14.82
C GLY A 86 1.71 -2.85 -15.78
N GLY A 87 2.20 -1.85 -16.48
CA GLY A 87 1.39 -1.07 -17.41
C GLY A 87 0.45 -0.09 -16.75
N ILE A 88 0.67 0.24 -15.47
CA ILE A 88 -0.16 1.17 -14.73
C ILE A 88 0.25 2.59 -15.10
N GLY A 89 -0.73 3.45 -15.44
CA GLY A 89 -0.45 4.76 -16.00
C GLY A 89 0.15 5.76 -15.05
N ALA A 90 -0.11 5.66 -13.75
CA ALA A 90 0.37 6.64 -12.79
C ALA A 90 0.36 6.11 -11.38
N VAL A 91 1.16 6.73 -10.52
CA VAL A 91 1.13 6.53 -9.07
C VAL A 91 0.65 7.84 -8.46
N MET A 92 -0.36 7.79 -7.59
CA MET A 92 -0.91 8.99 -6.96
C MET A 92 -0.73 8.92 -5.46
N LEU A 93 -0.13 9.95 -4.90
CA LEU A 93 0.12 10.05 -3.46
C LEU A 93 -1.08 10.67 -2.75
N ASP A 94 -1.57 10.01 -1.72
CA ASP A 94 -2.68 10.47 -0.89
C ASP A 94 -3.89 10.92 -1.71
N PRO A 95 -4.39 10.08 -2.65
CA PRO A 95 -5.51 10.49 -3.48
C PRO A 95 -6.81 10.56 -2.68
N VAL A 96 -7.75 11.36 -3.19
CA VAL A 96 -9.11 11.37 -2.69
C VAL A 96 -9.92 10.34 -3.48
N VAL A 97 -10.60 9.45 -2.79
CA VAL A 97 -11.37 8.37 -3.41
C VAL A 97 -12.86 8.66 -3.18
N PRO A 98 -13.72 8.51 -4.20
CA PRO A 98 -15.14 8.77 -4.02
C PRO A 98 -15.76 7.90 -2.93
N ALA A 99 -16.75 8.47 -2.24
CA ALA A 99 -17.54 7.71 -1.29
C ALA A 99 -18.26 6.59 -2.03
N GLY A 100 -18.29 5.40 -1.44
CA GLY A 100 -18.91 4.25 -2.07
C GLY A 100 -17.97 3.40 -2.92
N ALA A 101 -16.71 3.79 -3.05
CA ALA A 101 -15.72 2.92 -3.69
C ALA A 101 -15.59 1.62 -2.89
N TRP A 102 -15.29 0.54 -3.61
CA TRP A 102 -15.20 -0.77 -2.96
C TRP A 102 -14.10 -0.77 -1.91
N ARG A 103 -14.38 -1.43 -0.80
CA ARG A 103 -13.43 -1.56 0.31
C ARG A 103 -13.39 -3.01 0.78
N TRP A 104 -12.22 -3.41 1.31
CA TRP A 104 -12.08 -4.68 1.97
C TRP A 104 -12.88 -4.69 3.27
N HIS A 105 -13.45 -5.85 3.60
CA HIS A 105 -14.07 -6.13 4.87
C HIS A 105 -13.29 -7.26 5.55
N TYR A 106 -13.44 -7.39 6.86
CA TYR A 106 -12.73 -8.45 7.57
C TYR A 106 -13.12 -9.84 7.06
N SER A 107 -14.36 -10.02 6.63
CA SER A 107 -14.78 -11.29 6.02
C SER A 107 -14.02 -11.59 4.73
N ASP A 108 -13.64 -10.57 3.96
CA ASP A 108 -12.83 -10.77 2.76
C ASP A 108 -11.45 -11.28 3.13
N LEU A 109 -10.89 -10.79 4.24
CA LEU A 109 -9.59 -11.26 4.72
C LEU A 109 -9.64 -12.71 5.16
N GLU A 110 -10.74 -13.12 5.78
CA GLU A 110 -10.93 -14.52 6.17
C GLU A 110 -10.96 -15.42 4.95
N THR A 111 -11.69 -15.03 3.92
CA THR A 111 -11.76 -15.77 2.67
C THR A 111 -10.39 -15.88 2.01
N LEU A 112 -9.64 -14.77 1.98
CA LEU A 112 -8.29 -14.77 1.42
C LEU A 112 -7.37 -15.72 2.22
N ALA A 113 -7.47 -15.70 3.53
CA ALA A 113 -6.66 -16.59 4.36
C ALA A 113 -6.98 -18.06 4.08
N ASP A 114 -8.26 -18.40 3.87
CA ASP A 114 -8.65 -19.75 3.51
C ASP A 114 -8.08 -20.18 2.17
N ASP A 115 -8.07 -19.24 1.19
CA ASP A 115 -7.50 -19.53 -0.13
C ASP A 115 -6.00 -19.73 -0.07
N LEU A 116 -5.32 -19.04 0.84
CA LEU A 116 -3.87 -19.14 1.00
C LEU A 116 -3.46 -20.32 1.87
N GLY A 117 -4.32 -20.70 2.77
CA GLY A 117 -4.07 -21.78 3.69
C GLY A 117 -4.35 -23.13 3.08
#